data_20820160eb47b13e36e6b2e138d1b3d4
#
_entry.id   20820160eb47b13e36e6b2e138d1b3d4
#
_cell.length_a   1.000
_cell.length_b   1.000
_cell.length_c   1.000
_cell.angle_alpha   90.00
_cell.angle_beta   90.00
_cell.angle_gamma   90.00
#
_symmetry.space_group_name_H-M   'P 1'
#
loop_
_entity.id
_entity.type
_entity.pdbx_description
1 polymer ?
#
loop_
_entity_poly.entity_id
_entity_poly.type
_entity_poly.pdbx_seq_one_letter_code
_entity_poly.pdbx_strand_id
1 'polypeptide(L)'
;AKNQPRDMTAEEVAKEARGKVKCPAKVTSRPPKIDAVVDVVGVFPGMTYEEAENVVLCSHELLITGPTSRRFEIQTYGQTVRQGFSAGFAQPKVNVQRSARDYRREWQAQSIGAGTNQRRQGTEPGTARWYVGTMGLPGQERVINAGRVERFEEGKLPTIDNVRAALVKKYGEPTREDGQWFFWSYDPRGRRIVETSPLYHTCRAPGGIDFAFTFNPNCGLAVTAAPKRPANNPNLVEELTVFVIDQAGGYEALVNTERGLAQLDEQRRAKETEAASRNATAPTL
;
A
#
# COMPACT_ATOMS: atom_id res chain seq x y z
N ALA A 1 -13.76 15.86 37.64
CA ALA A 1 -14.37 14.75 36.94
C ALA A 1 -13.32 14.22 35.91
N LYS A 2 -12.68 13.09 36.19
CA LYS A 2 -11.76 12.43 35.26
C LYS A 2 -12.61 11.95 34.09
N ASN A 3 -12.22 12.34 32.85
CA ASN A 3 -12.79 11.83 31.60
C ASN A 3 -12.78 10.32 31.62
N GLN A 4 -13.91 9.70 31.93
CA GLN A 4 -14.07 8.28 31.67
C GLN A 4 -14.05 8.07 30.15
N PRO A 5 -13.30 7.10 29.64
CA PRO A 5 -13.32 6.80 28.23
C PRO A 5 -14.76 6.42 27.84
N ARG A 6 -15.33 7.14 26.87
CA ARG A 6 -16.66 6.91 26.32
C ARG A 6 -16.59 6.07 25.05
N ASP A 7 -17.70 5.44 24.72
CA ASP A 7 -17.86 4.84 23.40
C ASP A 7 -17.76 5.93 22.33
N MET A 8 -17.12 5.59 21.21
CA MET A 8 -16.99 6.45 20.04
C MET A 8 -17.56 5.75 18.82
N THR A 9 -18.30 6.46 17.99
CA THR A 9 -18.74 5.96 16.69
C THR A 9 -17.58 5.88 15.71
N ALA A 10 -17.76 5.18 14.59
CA ALA A 10 -16.74 5.09 13.54
C ALA A 10 -16.38 6.49 12.99
N GLU A 11 -17.35 7.38 12.84
CA GLU A 11 -17.19 8.75 12.39
C GLU A 11 -16.36 9.58 13.37
N GLU A 12 -16.61 9.44 14.67
CA GLU A 12 -15.83 10.12 15.71
C GLU A 12 -14.38 9.63 15.72
N VAL A 13 -14.16 8.31 15.60
CA VAL A 13 -12.83 7.71 15.50
C VAL A 13 -12.10 8.21 14.24
N ALA A 14 -12.79 8.22 13.08
CA ALA A 14 -12.23 8.72 11.84
C ALA A 14 -11.85 10.20 11.96
N LYS A 15 -12.73 11.02 12.49
CA LYS A 15 -12.49 12.47 12.68
C LYS A 15 -11.28 12.74 13.58
N GLU A 16 -11.12 11.98 14.65
CA GLU A 16 -9.96 12.11 15.55
C GLU A 16 -8.67 11.68 14.85
N ALA A 17 -8.67 10.52 14.18
CA ALA A 17 -7.49 9.93 13.56
C ALA A 17 -7.00 10.72 12.32
N ARG A 18 -7.93 11.28 11.54
CA ARG A 18 -7.60 11.98 10.27
C ARG A 18 -7.05 13.38 10.48
N GLY A 19 -7.31 14.00 11.64
CA GLY A 19 -6.95 15.40 11.88
C GLY A 19 -7.57 16.36 10.84
N LYS A 20 -6.76 17.29 10.32
CA LYS A 20 -7.22 18.31 9.36
C LYS A 20 -6.93 17.89 7.92
N VAL A 21 -7.67 16.92 7.39
CA VAL A 21 -7.60 16.55 5.97
C VAL A 21 -8.37 17.58 5.14
N LYS A 22 -7.75 18.08 4.07
CA LYS A 22 -8.41 18.99 3.11
C LYS A 22 -8.74 18.24 1.84
N CYS A 23 -10.03 18.19 1.51
CA CYS A 23 -10.52 17.57 0.29
C CYS A 23 -11.17 18.61 -0.65
N PRO A 24 -10.97 18.49 -1.98
CA PRO A 24 -10.19 17.48 -2.65
C PRO A 24 -8.68 17.59 -2.35
N ALA A 25 -7.97 16.46 -2.40
CA ALA A 25 -6.53 16.44 -2.19
C ALA A 25 -5.81 17.24 -3.29
N LYS A 26 -4.85 18.07 -2.88
CA LYS A 26 -3.99 18.78 -3.83
C LYS A 26 -2.85 17.85 -4.26
N VAL A 27 -2.79 17.53 -5.55
CA VAL A 27 -1.74 16.72 -6.16
C VAL A 27 -0.91 17.59 -7.08
N THR A 28 0.41 17.64 -6.86
CA THR A 28 1.38 18.36 -7.68
C THR A 28 2.29 17.42 -8.45
N SER A 29 2.42 16.18 -8.01
CA SER A 29 3.13 15.12 -8.71
C SER A 29 2.47 14.84 -10.06
N ARG A 30 3.31 14.54 -11.06
CA ARG A 30 2.84 14.21 -12.41
C ARG A 30 2.73 12.70 -12.56
N PRO A 31 1.65 12.19 -13.18
CA PRO A 31 1.54 10.78 -13.49
C PRO A 31 2.66 10.34 -14.44
N PRO A 32 2.97 9.04 -14.47
CA PRO A 32 3.94 8.50 -15.41
C PRO A 32 3.63 8.89 -16.84
N LYS A 33 4.68 9.21 -17.63
CA LYS A 33 4.55 9.64 -19.03
C LYS A 33 4.35 8.44 -19.95
N ILE A 34 3.18 7.83 -19.88
CA ILE A 34 2.77 6.77 -20.83
C ILE A 34 1.38 7.11 -21.35
N ASP A 35 1.05 6.57 -22.53
CA ASP A 35 -0.29 6.72 -23.11
C ASP A 35 -1.26 5.69 -22.51
N ALA A 36 -1.44 5.76 -21.20
CA ALA A 36 -2.34 4.87 -20.46
C ALA A 36 -2.67 5.44 -19.06
N VAL A 37 -3.79 5.00 -18.51
CA VAL A 37 -4.15 5.24 -17.13
C VAL A 37 -3.49 4.19 -16.25
N VAL A 38 -2.70 4.63 -15.26
CA VAL A 38 -1.95 3.75 -14.34
C VAL A 38 -2.12 4.23 -12.89
N ASP A 39 -3.35 4.47 -12.51
CA ASP A 39 -3.71 4.84 -11.14
C ASP A 39 -4.77 3.91 -10.55
N VAL A 40 -4.84 3.85 -9.24
CA VAL A 40 -5.94 3.26 -8.48
C VAL A 40 -6.65 4.39 -7.74
N VAL A 41 -7.84 4.76 -8.22
CA VAL A 41 -8.66 5.85 -7.65
C VAL A 41 -7.83 7.12 -7.38
N GLY A 42 -7.04 7.53 -8.39
CA GLY A 42 -6.21 8.73 -8.34
C GLY A 42 -4.83 8.57 -7.68
N VAL A 43 -4.50 7.41 -7.11
CA VAL A 43 -3.16 7.12 -6.57
C VAL A 43 -2.32 6.45 -7.66
N PHE A 44 -1.17 7.03 -7.99
CA PHE A 44 -0.27 6.54 -9.04
C PHE A 44 1.20 6.54 -8.58
N PRO A 45 2.05 5.70 -9.19
CA PRO A 45 3.49 5.69 -8.92
C PRO A 45 4.14 7.04 -9.20
N GLY A 46 5.01 7.49 -8.30
CA GLY A 46 5.68 8.78 -8.37
C GLY A 46 5.06 9.88 -7.51
N MET A 47 3.85 9.70 -6.98
CA MET A 47 3.28 10.62 -5.98
C MET A 47 4.15 10.66 -4.73
N THR A 48 4.15 11.79 -4.01
CA THR A 48 4.73 11.82 -2.67
C THR A 48 3.88 11.01 -1.69
N TYR A 49 4.47 10.62 -0.57
CA TYR A 49 3.77 9.93 0.51
C TYR A 49 2.52 10.71 0.94
N GLU A 50 2.68 12.01 1.20
CA GLU A 50 1.63 12.89 1.68
C GLU A 50 0.49 13.08 0.66
N GLU A 51 0.84 13.23 -0.61
CA GLU A 51 -0.18 13.32 -1.68
C GLU A 51 -1.02 12.06 -1.75
N ALA A 52 -0.37 10.89 -1.77
CA ALA A 52 -1.06 9.61 -1.82
C ALA A 52 -1.95 9.38 -0.61
N GLU A 53 -1.46 9.68 0.59
CA GLU A 53 -2.23 9.57 1.83
C GLU A 53 -3.47 10.47 1.79
N ASN A 54 -3.32 11.73 1.38
CA ASN A 54 -4.43 12.67 1.25
C ASN A 54 -5.47 12.23 0.21
N VAL A 55 -5.03 11.72 -0.95
CA VAL A 55 -5.95 11.19 -1.98
C VAL A 55 -6.75 10.01 -1.42
N VAL A 56 -6.10 9.08 -0.72
CA VAL A 56 -6.78 7.94 -0.11
C VAL A 56 -7.79 8.42 0.94
N LEU A 57 -7.38 9.30 1.84
CA LEU A 57 -8.26 9.85 2.89
C LEU A 57 -9.44 10.61 2.31
N CYS A 58 -9.27 11.31 1.18
CA CYS A 58 -10.36 12.04 0.51
C CYS A 58 -11.30 11.13 -0.27
N SER A 59 -10.96 9.86 -0.49
CA SER A 59 -11.82 8.92 -1.21
C SER A 59 -13.02 8.43 -0.38
N HIS A 60 -12.94 8.47 0.94
CA HIS A 60 -14.05 8.17 1.85
C HIS A 60 -13.82 8.76 3.25
N GLU A 61 -14.88 9.27 3.88
CA GLU A 61 -14.81 9.96 5.19
C GLU A 61 -14.41 9.06 6.37
N LEU A 62 -14.70 7.76 6.29
CA LEU A 62 -14.36 6.78 7.33
C LEU A 62 -12.96 6.20 7.20
N LEU A 63 -12.22 6.49 6.12
CA LEU A 63 -10.86 5.98 5.96
C LEU A 63 -9.90 6.64 6.94
N ILE A 64 -9.09 5.81 7.58
CA ILE A 64 -7.96 6.18 8.41
C ILE A 64 -6.71 5.45 7.92
N THR A 65 -5.55 6.04 8.13
CA THR A 65 -4.27 5.49 7.67
C THR A 65 -3.40 5.02 8.83
N GLY A 66 -2.56 4.02 8.56
CA GLY A 66 -1.53 3.54 9.46
C GLY A 66 -0.19 3.42 8.72
N PRO A 67 0.88 4.07 9.18
CA PRO A 67 2.18 4.03 8.51
C PRO A 67 2.82 2.64 8.57
N THR A 68 3.59 2.30 7.55
CA THR A 68 4.37 1.07 7.46
C THR A 68 5.85 1.42 7.31
N SER A 69 6.69 0.94 8.23
CA SER A 69 8.14 1.16 8.22
C SER A 69 8.95 -0.05 7.74
N ARG A 70 8.32 -1.21 7.60
CA ARG A 70 8.97 -2.48 7.22
C ARG A 70 8.10 -3.24 6.22
N ARG A 71 8.14 -2.81 4.97
CA ARG A 71 7.43 -3.48 3.88
C ARG A 71 8.37 -4.14 2.88
N PHE A 72 9.52 -3.52 2.68
CA PHE A 72 10.55 -3.98 1.75
C PHE A 72 11.80 -4.36 2.52
N GLU A 73 12.51 -5.36 2.04
CA GLU A 73 13.80 -5.75 2.61
C GLU A 73 14.88 -4.81 2.10
N ILE A 74 15.20 -3.78 2.89
CA ILE A 74 16.28 -2.85 2.62
C ILE A 74 17.14 -2.62 3.86
N GLN A 75 18.43 -2.35 3.64
CA GLN A 75 19.34 -1.96 4.69
C GLN A 75 19.17 -0.47 5.02
N THR A 76 18.68 -0.16 6.22
CA THR A 76 18.36 1.23 6.59
C THR A 76 19.43 1.95 7.38
N TYR A 77 20.45 1.26 7.90
CA TYR A 77 21.52 1.83 8.73
C TYR A 77 21.00 2.66 9.92
N GLY A 78 19.88 2.22 10.51
CA GLY A 78 19.24 2.92 11.62
C GLY A 78 18.41 4.14 11.23
N GLN A 79 18.31 4.48 9.94
CA GLN A 79 17.42 5.52 9.45
C GLN A 79 15.97 5.03 9.37
N THR A 80 15.02 5.94 9.57
CA THR A 80 13.59 5.65 9.39
C THR A 80 13.16 6.04 7.99
N VAL A 81 12.80 5.04 7.18
CA VAL A 81 12.21 5.21 5.85
C VAL A 81 10.73 4.87 5.95
N ARG A 82 9.87 5.74 5.46
CA ARG A 82 8.45 5.45 5.34
C ARG A 82 8.24 4.55 4.13
N GLN A 83 7.96 3.27 4.37
CA GLN A 83 7.81 2.28 3.31
C GLN A 83 6.37 2.13 2.83
N GLY A 84 5.52 3.06 3.22
CA GLY A 84 4.14 3.15 2.81
C GLY A 84 3.17 3.26 3.97
N PHE A 85 1.91 3.04 3.66
CA PHE A 85 0.82 3.03 4.62
C PHE A 85 -0.28 2.05 4.19
N SER A 86 -1.06 1.61 5.14
CA SER A 86 -2.35 0.97 4.93
C SER A 86 -3.48 1.92 5.29
N ALA A 87 -4.64 1.74 4.70
CA ALA A 87 -5.84 2.45 5.08
C ALA A 87 -7.03 1.50 5.13
N GLY A 88 -7.93 1.76 6.06
CA GLY A 88 -9.16 1.01 6.23
C GLY A 88 -10.22 1.87 6.89
N PHE A 89 -11.46 1.39 6.92
CA PHE A 89 -12.54 2.10 7.57
C PHE A 89 -12.36 2.07 9.08
N ALA A 90 -12.51 3.22 9.72
CA ALA A 90 -12.52 3.35 11.17
C ALA A 90 -13.61 2.45 11.77
N GLN A 91 -13.28 1.80 12.87
CA GLN A 91 -14.22 0.97 13.63
C GLN A 91 -14.67 1.71 14.88
N PRO A 92 -15.91 1.52 15.35
CA PRO A 92 -16.36 2.06 16.63
C PRO A 92 -15.43 1.60 17.76
N LYS A 93 -15.10 2.49 18.68
CA LYS A 93 -14.44 2.13 19.94
C LYS A 93 -15.50 1.95 21.02
N VAL A 94 -15.61 0.72 21.53
CA VAL A 94 -16.47 0.43 22.67
C VAL A 94 -15.60 0.35 23.92
N ASN A 95 -15.92 1.18 24.91
CA ASN A 95 -15.23 1.19 26.19
C ASN A 95 -15.76 0.04 27.05
N VAL A 96 -15.33 -1.18 26.74
CA VAL A 96 -15.59 -2.33 27.60
C VAL A 96 -14.59 -2.30 28.74
N GLN A 97 -15.08 -2.24 29.99
CA GLN A 97 -14.25 -2.60 31.15
C GLN A 97 -13.89 -4.08 31.01
N ARG A 98 -12.73 -4.33 30.43
CA ARG A 98 -12.25 -5.70 30.23
C ARG A 98 -11.81 -6.28 31.57
N SER A 99 -12.37 -7.40 31.94
CA SER A 99 -11.91 -8.15 33.11
C SER A 99 -10.49 -8.68 32.85
N ALA A 100 -9.72 -8.95 33.90
CA ALA A 100 -8.39 -9.60 33.78
C ALA A 100 -8.48 -10.97 33.06
N ARG A 101 -9.68 -11.57 33.03
CA ARG A 101 -9.97 -12.83 32.33
C ARG A 101 -10.09 -12.63 30.82
N ASP A 102 -10.63 -11.50 30.38
CA ASP A 102 -10.75 -11.15 28.95
C ASP A 102 -9.39 -10.78 28.36
N TYR A 103 -8.55 -10.04 29.09
CA TYR A 103 -7.17 -9.80 28.74
C TYR A 103 -6.37 -11.09 28.55
N ARG A 104 -6.57 -12.05 29.43
CA ARG A 104 -5.86 -13.34 29.36
C ARG A 104 -6.30 -14.17 28.18
N ARG A 105 -7.62 -14.16 27.85
CA ARG A 105 -8.15 -14.82 26.65
C ARG A 105 -7.65 -14.21 25.36
N GLU A 106 -7.62 -12.88 25.27
CA GLU A 106 -7.09 -12.18 24.10
C GLU A 106 -5.60 -12.43 23.92
N TRP A 107 -4.83 -12.39 25.00
CA TRP A 107 -3.41 -12.68 24.97
C TRP A 107 -3.13 -14.13 24.52
N GLN A 108 -3.90 -15.09 24.99
CA GLN A 108 -3.83 -16.48 24.56
C GLN A 108 -4.25 -16.63 23.09
N ALA A 109 -5.28 -15.95 22.63
CA ALA A 109 -5.69 -15.96 21.23
C ALA A 109 -4.65 -15.34 20.31
N GLN A 110 -3.99 -14.26 20.74
CA GLN A 110 -2.88 -13.65 20.02
C GLN A 110 -1.62 -14.52 20.04
N SER A 111 -1.28 -15.16 21.14
CA SER A 111 -0.12 -16.05 21.25
C SER A 111 -0.30 -17.34 20.47
N ILE A 112 -1.50 -17.87 20.38
CA ILE A 112 -1.83 -19.05 19.56
C ILE A 112 -1.87 -18.69 18.07
N GLY A 113 -2.29 -17.47 17.74
CA GLY A 113 -2.31 -16.94 16.36
C GLY A 113 -0.94 -16.55 15.81
N ALA A 114 0.05 -16.27 16.67
CA ALA A 114 1.40 -15.90 16.28
C ALA A 114 2.18 -17.05 15.60
N GLY A 115 1.70 -18.28 15.68
CA GLY A 115 2.40 -19.44 15.12
C GLY A 115 1.99 -19.88 13.73
N THR A 116 0.80 -19.61 13.22
CA THR A 116 0.38 -20.29 11.98
C THR A 116 -0.63 -19.61 11.08
N ASN A 117 -1.27 -18.53 11.43
CA ASN A 117 -2.15 -17.78 10.50
C ASN A 117 -2.56 -16.47 11.18
N GLN A 118 -1.86 -15.40 10.91
CA GLN A 118 -2.53 -14.10 10.92
C GLN A 118 -3.71 -14.26 9.95
N ARG A 119 -4.91 -14.46 10.46
CA ARG A 119 -6.13 -14.32 9.67
C ARG A 119 -6.03 -12.90 9.11
N ARG A 120 -5.71 -12.81 7.83
CA ARG A 120 -5.75 -11.55 7.10
C ARG A 120 -7.13 -10.98 7.40
N GLN A 121 -7.19 -9.84 8.07
CA GLN A 121 -8.47 -9.20 8.33
C GLN A 121 -9.10 -8.97 6.96
N GLY A 122 -10.17 -9.68 6.65
CA GLY A 122 -10.91 -9.51 5.42
C GLY A 122 -11.47 -8.09 5.36
N THR A 123 -11.73 -7.63 4.15
CA THR A 123 -12.45 -6.38 3.96
C THR A 123 -13.92 -6.62 4.30
N GLU A 124 -14.52 -5.83 5.18
CA GLU A 124 -15.93 -5.94 5.52
C GLU A 124 -16.82 -5.52 4.35
N PRO A 125 -18.04 -6.13 4.20
CA PRO A 125 -18.99 -5.71 3.16
C PRO A 125 -19.27 -4.19 3.20
N GLY A 126 -19.30 -3.56 2.04
CA GLY A 126 -19.54 -2.12 1.91
C GLY A 126 -18.34 -1.25 2.29
N THR A 127 -17.17 -1.82 2.48
CA THR A 127 -15.94 -1.10 2.82
C THR A 127 -14.84 -1.29 1.80
N ALA A 128 -13.80 -0.48 1.93
CA ALA A 128 -12.57 -0.61 1.15
C ALA A 128 -11.37 -0.51 2.07
N ARG A 129 -10.29 -1.18 1.67
CA ARG A 129 -8.99 -1.01 2.30
C ARG A 129 -7.91 -0.77 1.25
N TRP A 130 -6.87 -0.09 1.67
CA TRP A 130 -5.78 0.31 0.80
C TRP A 130 -4.45 -0.20 1.32
N TYR A 131 -3.56 -0.35 0.39
CA TYR A 131 -2.16 -0.59 0.64
C TYR A 131 -1.33 0.21 -0.34
N VAL A 132 -0.51 1.13 0.16
CA VAL A 132 0.37 1.97 -0.65
C VAL A 132 1.80 1.73 -0.20
N GLY A 133 2.67 1.34 -1.13
CA GLY A 133 4.09 1.20 -0.89
C GLY A 133 4.85 2.41 -1.41
N THR A 134 5.75 2.92 -0.58
CA THR A 134 6.60 4.06 -0.93
C THR A 134 8.06 3.73 -0.68
N MET A 135 8.96 4.37 -1.41
CA MET A 135 10.39 4.22 -1.24
C MET A 135 11.11 5.52 -1.60
N GLY A 136 12.21 5.79 -0.93
CA GLY A 136 13.03 6.97 -1.09
C GLY A 136 13.83 7.26 0.18
N LEU A 137 14.74 8.22 0.12
CA LEU A 137 15.40 8.73 1.32
C LEU A 137 14.36 9.37 2.26
N PRO A 138 14.63 9.45 3.58
CA PRO A 138 13.71 10.05 4.54
C PRO A 138 13.20 11.43 4.09
N GLY A 139 11.88 11.59 3.99
CA GLY A 139 11.21 12.81 3.52
C GLY A 139 11.12 12.97 2.01
N GLN A 140 11.66 12.03 1.23
CA GLN A 140 11.63 12.04 -0.24
C GLN A 140 10.93 10.79 -0.80
N GLU A 141 10.25 10.04 0.04
CA GLU A 141 9.59 8.81 -0.32
C GLU A 141 8.47 9.05 -1.35
N ARG A 142 8.43 8.21 -2.37
CA ARG A 142 7.43 8.24 -3.43
C ARG A 142 6.76 6.89 -3.61
N VAL A 143 5.53 6.93 -4.06
CA VAL A 143 4.74 5.74 -4.37
C VAL A 143 5.42 4.90 -5.44
N ILE A 144 5.60 3.61 -5.18
CA ILE A 144 6.10 2.62 -6.13
C ILE A 144 5.04 1.56 -6.44
N ASN A 145 4.08 1.35 -5.55
CA ASN A 145 2.90 0.54 -5.79
C ASN A 145 1.73 1.02 -4.93
N ALA A 146 0.53 0.80 -5.41
CA ALA A 146 -0.70 1.09 -4.68
C ALA A 146 -1.78 0.07 -5.02
N GLY A 147 -2.55 -0.35 -4.04
CA GLY A 147 -3.64 -1.28 -4.24
C GLY A 147 -4.84 -0.96 -3.36
N ARG A 148 -6.02 -1.28 -3.88
CA ARG A 148 -7.29 -1.11 -3.19
C ARG A 148 -8.11 -2.40 -3.32
N VAL A 149 -8.67 -2.82 -2.21
CA VAL A 149 -9.68 -3.88 -2.16
C VAL A 149 -11.00 -3.22 -1.78
N GLU A 150 -12.01 -3.43 -2.59
CA GLU A 150 -13.39 -3.03 -2.30
C GLU A 150 -14.24 -4.28 -2.17
N ARG A 151 -14.97 -4.41 -1.08
CA ARG A 151 -15.97 -5.44 -0.89
C ARG A 151 -17.35 -4.83 -0.98
N PHE A 152 -18.15 -5.33 -1.90
CA PHE A 152 -19.48 -4.81 -2.15
C PHE A 152 -20.46 -5.25 -1.05
N GLU A 153 -21.49 -4.44 -0.82
CA GLU A 153 -22.57 -4.77 0.10
C GLU A 153 -23.37 -5.98 -0.40
N GLU A 154 -23.85 -6.77 0.52
CA GLU A 154 -24.79 -7.85 0.21
C GLU A 154 -26.06 -7.26 -0.43
N GLY A 155 -26.54 -7.90 -1.50
CA GLY A 155 -27.67 -7.41 -2.28
C GLY A 155 -27.37 -6.30 -3.29
N LYS A 156 -26.12 -5.78 -3.33
CA LYS A 156 -25.68 -4.76 -4.29
C LYS A 156 -24.46 -5.22 -5.12
N LEU A 157 -24.26 -6.53 -5.23
CA LEU A 157 -23.12 -7.07 -5.95
C LEU A 157 -23.20 -6.75 -7.45
N PRO A 158 -22.17 -6.15 -8.07
CA PRO A 158 -22.14 -5.96 -9.51
C PRO A 158 -21.95 -7.31 -10.24
N THR A 159 -22.39 -7.35 -11.49
CA THR A 159 -22.07 -8.50 -12.35
C THR A 159 -20.61 -8.44 -12.81
N ILE A 160 -20.06 -9.58 -13.18
CA ILE A 160 -18.69 -9.64 -13.73
C ILE A 160 -18.59 -8.80 -15.03
N ASP A 161 -19.62 -8.77 -15.85
CA ASP A 161 -19.64 -7.96 -17.08
C ASP A 161 -19.62 -6.45 -16.76
N ASN A 162 -20.36 -6.00 -15.74
CA ASN A 162 -20.32 -4.61 -15.31
C ASN A 162 -18.94 -4.22 -14.76
N VAL A 163 -18.30 -5.10 -14.00
CA VAL A 163 -16.94 -4.86 -13.51
C VAL A 163 -15.95 -4.81 -14.67
N ARG A 164 -16.02 -5.77 -15.60
CA ARG A 164 -15.17 -5.76 -16.80
C ARG A 164 -15.35 -4.49 -17.61
N ALA A 165 -16.59 -4.09 -17.87
CA ALA A 165 -16.90 -2.87 -18.63
C ALA A 165 -16.33 -1.61 -17.94
N ALA A 166 -16.42 -1.52 -16.61
CA ALA A 166 -15.84 -0.40 -15.85
C ALA A 166 -14.31 -0.39 -15.92
N LEU A 167 -13.67 -1.55 -15.83
CA LEU A 167 -12.22 -1.70 -15.95
C LEU A 167 -11.74 -1.30 -17.36
N VAL A 168 -12.41 -1.79 -18.41
CA VAL A 168 -12.09 -1.45 -19.81
C VAL A 168 -12.30 0.02 -20.08
N LYS A 169 -13.38 0.62 -19.55
CA LYS A 169 -13.63 2.06 -19.68
C LYS A 169 -12.49 2.90 -19.08
N LYS A 170 -11.90 2.44 -17.97
CA LYS A 170 -10.83 3.17 -17.29
C LYS A 170 -9.45 2.88 -17.87
N TYR A 171 -9.11 1.61 -18.08
CA TYR A 171 -7.74 1.19 -18.42
C TYR A 171 -7.56 0.77 -19.88
N GLY A 172 -8.64 0.75 -20.67
CA GLY A 172 -8.66 0.17 -22.01
C GLY A 172 -8.76 -1.37 -21.98
N GLU A 173 -8.67 -2.01 -23.13
CA GLU A 173 -8.67 -3.47 -23.20
C GLU A 173 -7.44 -4.04 -22.46
N PRO A 174 -7.59 -5.10 -21.67
CA PRO A 174 -6.47 -5.69 -20.96
C PRO A 174 -5.43 -6.26 -21.92
N THR A 175 -4.17 -6.25 -21.51
CA THR A 175 -3.08 -6.95 -22.21
C THR A 175 -3.34 -8.45 -22.22
N ARG A 176 -3.87 -8.95 -21.12
CA ARG A 176 -4.17 -10.36 -20.90
C ARG A 176 -5.33 -10.52 -19.92
N GLU A 177 -6.19 -11.50 -20.18
CA GLU A 177 -7.15 -12.03 -19.21
C GLU A 177 -6.75 -13.48 -18.89
N ASP A 178 -6.69 -13.84 -17.62
CA ASP A 178 -6.25 -15.14 -17.16
C ASP A 178 -7.13 -15.61 -16.00
N GLY A 179 -8.15 -16.38 -16.33
CA GLY A 179 -9.15 -16.85 -15.39
C GLY A 179 -9.93 -15.72 -14.73
N GLN A 180 -9.52 -15.35 -13.52
CA GLN A 180 -10.14 -14.26 -12.77
C GLN A 180 -9.29 -12.98 -12.71
N TRP A 181 -8.20 -12.91 -13.50
CA TRP A 181 -7.27 -11.81 -13.48
C TRP A 181 -7.32 -11.03 -14.78
N PHE A 182 -7.24 -9.70 -14.67
CA PHE A 182 -7.07 -8.76 -15.78
C PHE A 182 -5.73 -8.06 -15.60
N PHE A 183 -4.90 -8.05 -16.65
CA PHE A 183 -3.58 -7.45 -16.63
C PHE A 183 -3.44 -6.38 -17.71
N TRP A 184 -2.92 -5.21 -17.32
CA TRP A 184 -2.43 -4.15 -18.22
C TRP A 184 -0.95 -3.99 -17.95
N SER A 185 -0.11 -4.43 -18.87
CA SER A 185 1.34 -4.50 -18.67
C SER A 185 2.07 -3.66 -19.71
N TYR A 186 3.08 -2.95 -19.23
CA TYR A 186 3.92 -2.08 -20.05
C TYR A 186 5.39 -2.43 -19.86
N ASP A 187 6.20 -2.18 -20.91
CA ASP A 187 7.65 -2.32 -20.84
C ASP A 187 8.28 -1.13 -20.08
N PRO A 188 9.57 -1.16 -19.74
CA PRO A 188 10.23 -0.05 -19.05
C PRO A 188 10.22 1.30 -19.79
N ARG A 189 9.91 1.29 -21.09
CA ARG A 189 9.76 2.49 -21.93
C ARG A 189 8.30 2.97 -22.01
N GLY A 190 7.39 2.32 -21.29
CA GLY A 190 5.97 2.66 -21.25
C GLY A 190 5.18 2.15 -22.45
N ARG A 191 5.72 1.27 -23.28
CA ARG A 191 5.00 0.66 -24.42
C ARG A 191 4.19 -0.52 -23.93
N ARG A 192 2.94 -0.62 -24.40
CA ARG A 192 2.07 -1.74 -24.08
C ARG A 192 2.69 -3.06 -24.53
N ILE A 193 2.71 -4.03 -23.64
CA ILE A 193 3.13 -5.40 -23.96
C ILE A 193 2.00 -6.11 -24.69
N VAL A 194 2.34 -6.73 -25.82
CA VAL A 194 1.40 -7.53 -26.63
C VAL A 194 1.78 -9.00 -26.55
N GLU A 195 0.89 -9.89 -26.99
CA GLU A 195 1.05 -11.35 -26.87
C GLU A 195 2.34 -11.87 -27.53
N THR A 196 2.77 -11.24 -28.62
CA THR A 196 4.01 -11.59 -29.32
C THR A 196 5.29 -11.09 -28.63
N SER A 197 5.17 -10.28 -27.58
CA SER A 197 6.31 -9.77 -26.83
C SER A 197 6.95 -10.87 -25.97
N PRO A 198 8.30 -10.97 -25.91
CA PRO A 198 8.97 -11.88 -24.99
C PRO A 198 8.69 -11.55 -23.51
N LEU A 199 8.21 -10.33 -23.21
CA LEU A 199 7.84 -9.88 -21.87
C LEU A 199 6.41 -10.27 -21.46
N TYR A 200 5.61 -10.82 -22.37
CA TYR A 200 4.19 -11.10 -22.14
C TYR A 200 3.91 -11.99 -20.93
N HIS A 201 4.72 -13.02 -20.73
CA HIS A 201 4.59 -13.92 -19.59
C HIS A 201 5.34 -13.46 -18.35
N THR A 202 6.40 -12.65 -18.52
CA THR A 202 7.29 -12.24 -17.45
C THR A 202 6.79 -11.00 -16.72
N CYS A 203 6.20 -10.04 -17.44
CA CYS A 203 5.86 -8.72 -16.91
C CYS A 203 4.40 -8.58 -16.43
N ARG A 204 3.69 -9.67 -16.26
CA ARG A 204 2.45 -9.65 -15.48
C ARG A 204 2.80 -9.55 -14.00
N ALA A 205 2.02 -8.81 -13.24
CA ALA A 205 2.17 -8.69 -11.80
C ALA A 205 0.96 -9.34 -11.10
N PRO A 206 0.92 -10.67 -10.96
CA PRO A 206 -0.12 -11.34 -10.21
C PRO A 206 0.07 -11.07 -8.72
N GLY A 207 -1.01 -11.03 -7.96
CA GLY A 207 -0.94 -10.86 -6.52
C GLY A 207 -2.12 -10.06 -5.99
N GLY A 208 -1.98 -9.56 -4.77
CA GLY A 208 -2.95 -8.72 -4.11
C GLY A 208 -2.25 -7.66 -3.27
N ILE A 209 -3.01 -6.79 -2.65
CA ILE A 209 -2.46 -5.67 -1.90
C ILE A 209 -1.63 -6.08 -0.67
N ASP A 210 -1.82 -7.29 -0.16
CA ASP A 210 -1.15 -7.82 1.04
C ASP A 210 0.15 -8.56 0.72
N PHE A 211 0.50 -8.74 -0.55
CA PHE A 211 1.71 -9.46 -0.94
C PHE A 211 2.94 -8.56 -0.94
N ALA A 212 4.07 -9.14 -0.56
CA ALA A 212 5.36 -8.55 -0.87
C ALA A 212 5.55 -8.61 -2.40
N PHE A 213 5.75 -7.46 -3.02
CA PHE A 213 6.03 -7.39 -4.45
C PHE A 213 7.52 -7.60 -4.70
N THR A 214 7.83 -8.43 -5.69
CA THR A 214 9.16 -8.49 -6.28
C THR A 214 9.16 -7.54 -7.48
N PHE A 215 10.07 -6.56 -7.45
CA PHE A 215 10.23 -5.61 -8.54
C PHE A 215 11.17 -6.18 -9.60
N ASN A 216 10.70 -6.27 -10.84
CA ASN A 216 11.50 -6.73 -11.96
C ASN A 216 11.99 -5.54 -12.78
N PRO A 217 13.32 -5.29 -12.84
CA PRO A 217 13.87 -4.14 -13.58
C PRO A 217 13.61 -4.19 -15.09
N ASN A 218 13.27 -5.36 -15.63
CA ASN A 218 12.97 -5.54 -17.06
C ASN A 218 11.49 -5.29 -17.40
N CYS A 219 10.64 -5.00 -16.39
CA CYS A 219 9.22 -4.74 -16.56
C CYS A 219 8.91 -3.29 -16.15
N GLY A 220 8.00 -2.64 -16.87
CA GLY A 220 7.53 -1.31 -16.55
C GLY A 220 6.35 -1.30 -15.59
N LEU A 221 5.44 -0.36 -15.82
CA LEU A 221 4.20 -0.25 -15.09
C LEU A 221 3.28 -1.44 -15.38
N ALA A 222 2.55 -1.87 -14.36
CA ALA A 222 1.49 -2.85 -14.51
C ALA A 222 0.29 -2.46 -13.65
N VAL A 223 -0.91 -2.64 -14.21
CA VAL A 223 -2.17 -2.60 -13.47
C VAL A 223 -2.73 -4.01 -13.47
N THR A 224 -3.23 -4.45 -12.33
CA THR A 224 -3.87 -5.76 -12.21
C THR A 224 -5.21 -5.60 -11.50
N ALA A 225 -6.24 -6.25 -12.02
CA ALA A 225 -7.54 -6.33 -11.36
C ALA A 225 -7.91 -7.80 -11.13
N ALA A 226 -8.40 -8.10 -9.94
CA ALA A 226 -8.81 -9.44 -9.52
C ALA A 226 -10.20 -9.38 -8.91
N PRO A 227 -11.28 -9.62 -9.69
CA PRO A 227 -12.62 -9.77 -9.15
C PRO A 227 -12.75 -11.15 -8.48
N LYS A 228 -13.17 -11.15 -7.21
CA LYS A 228 -13.51 -12.35 -6.47
C LYS A 228 -15.01 -12.62 -6.60
N ARG A 229 -15.36 -13.80 -7.04
CA ARG A 229 -16.74 -14.22 -7.29
C ARG A 229 -17.24 -15.10 -6.15
N PRO A 230 -18.49 -14.90 -5.67
CA PRO A 230 -19.07 -15.80 -4.69
C PRO A 230 -19.31 -17.19 -5.31
N ALA A 231 -19.04 -18.23 -4.51
CA ALA A 231 -19.13 -19.61 -4.99
C ALA A 231 -20.55 -20.01 -5.41
N ASN A 232 -21.57 -19.42 -4.81
CA ASN A 232 -22.98 -19.68 -5.12
C ASN A 232 -23.50 -18.97 -6.36
N ASN A 233 -22.80 -17.94 -6.87
CA ASN A 233 -23.15 -17.25 -8.12
C ASN A 233 -21.90 -16.60 -8.77
N PRO A 234 -21.23 -17.33 -9.68
CA PRO A 234 -20.00 -16.86 -10.31
C PRO A 234 -20.21 -15.70 -11.31
N ASN A 235 -21.45 -15.31 -11.61
CA ASN A 235 -21.75 -14.15 -12.44
C ASN A 235 -21.70 -12.83 -11.68
N LEU A 236 -21.60 -12.90 -10.36
CA LEU A 236 -21.47 -11.72 -9.48
C LEU A 236 -20.03 -11.54 -9.00
N VAL A 237 -19.72 -10.35 -8.50
CA VAL A 237 -18.45 -10.01 -7.88
C VAL A 237 -18.71 -9.54 -6.45
N GLU A 238 -18.13 -10.24 -5.46
CA GLU A 238 -18.24 -9.88 -4.06
C GLU A 238 -17.13 -8.92 -3.60
N GLU A 239 -15.96 -9.02 -4.23
CA GLU A 239 -14.80 -8.21 -3.90
C GLU A 239 -13.99 -7.92 -5.17
N LEU A 240 -13.50 -6.70 -5.30
CA LEU A 240 -12.62 -6.30 -6.39
C LEU A 240 -11.31 -5.77 -5.82
N THR A 241 -10.21 -6.42 -6.16
CA THR A 241 -8.86 -5.91 -5.91
C THR A 241 -8.34 -5.27 -7.20
N VAL A 242 -7.85 -4.04 -7.09
CA VAL A 242 -7.10 -3.38 -8.18
C VAL A 242 -5.81 -2.84 -7.60
N PHE A 243 -4.70 -3.08 -8.27
CA PHE A 243 -3.42 -2.50 -7.88
C PHE A 243 -2.58 -2.06 -9.08
N VAL A 244 -1.71 -1.10 -8.84
CA VAL A 244 -0.71 -0.59 -9.78
C VAL A 244 0.68 -0.78 -9.16
N ILE A 245 1.63 -1.15 -9.98
CA ILE A 245 3.03 -1.30 -9.60
C ILE A 245 3.93 -0.73 -10.69
N ASP A 246 4.94 0.03 -10.30
CA ASP A 246 6.05 0.38 -11.16
C ASP A 246 7.22 -0.57 -10.86
N GLN A 247 7.41 -1.56 -11.69
CA GLN A 247 8.39 -2.62 -11.42
C GLN A 247 9.82 -2.12 -11.59
N ALA A 248 10.15 -1.51 -12.72
CA ALA A 248 11.49 -0.96 -12.97
C ALA A 248 11.80 0.21 -12.03
N GLY A 249 10.86 1.16 -11.90
CA GLY A 249 11.01 2.30 -11.01
C GLY A 249 11.08 1.91 -9.53
N GLY A 250 10.31 0.92 -9.11
CA GLY A 250 10.36 0.38 -7.75
C GLY A 250 11.70 -0.31 -7.44
N TYR A 251 12.21 -1.12 -8.38
CA TYR A 251 13.54 -1.71 -8.26
C TYR A 251 14.62 -0.64 -8.11
N GLU A 252 14.61 0.36 -8.99
CA GLU A 252 15.56 1.47 -8.95
C GLU A 252 15.44 2.27 -7.64
N ALA A 253 14.22 2.53 -7.17
CA ALA A 253 13.98 3.22 -5.91
C ALA A 253 14.56 2.46 -4.71
N LEU A 254 14.41 1.14 -4.64
CA LEU A 254 15.01 0.31 -3.60
C LEU A 254 16.54 0.41 -3.61
N VAL A 255 17.17 0.17 -4.77
CA VAL A 255 18.63 0.21 -4.92
C VAL A 255 19.20 1.59 -4.60
N ASN A 256 18.58 2.65 -5.11
CA ASN A 256 19.06 4.02 -4.89
C ASN A 256 18.84 4.46 -3.43
N THR A 257 17.77 4.02 -2.78
CA THR A 257 17.53 4.30 -1.37
C THR A 257 18.60 3.64 -0.49
N GLU A 258 18.88 2.35 -0.68
CA GLU A 258 19.93 1.66 0.07
C GLU A 258 21.31 2.32 -0.12
N ARG A 259 21.65 2.64 -1.37
CA ARG A 259 22.91 3.32 -1.68
C ARG A 259 23.00 4.69 -0.99
N GLY A 260 21.93 5.48 -1.04
CA GLY A 260 21.89 6.79 -0.40
C GLY A 260 21.97 6.71 1.12
N LEU A 261 21.31 5.73 1.74
CA LEU A 261 21.36 5.48 3.17
C LEU A 261 22.76 5.03 3.61
N ALA A 262 23.43 4.19 2.83
CA ALA A 262 24.82 3.78 3.08
C ALA A 262 25.77 4.99 3.05
N GLN A 263 25.62 5.90 2.08
CA GLN A 263 26.41 7.13 2.00
C GLN A 263 26.17 8.05 3.19
N LEU A 264 24.93 8.21 3.64
CA LEU A 264 24.61 9.00 4.83
C LEU A 264 25.21 8.39 6.09
N ASP A 265 25.21 7.06 6.23
CA ASP A 265 25.87 6.39 7.36
C ASP A 265 27.37 6.54 7.34
N GLU A 266 28.02 6.44 6.17
CA GLU A 266 29.45 6.68 6.02
C GLU A 266 29.83 8.11 6.41
N GLN A 267 29.08 9.11 5.96
CA GLN A 267 29.29 10.50 6.34
C GLN A 267 29.13 10.72 7.85
N ARG A 268 28.12 10.10 8.47
CA ARG A 268 27.92 10.16 9.93
C ARG A 268 29.12 9.59 10.66
N ARG A 269 29.59 8.38 10.30
CA ARG A 269 30.75 7.73 10.91
C ARG A 269 32.04 8.53 10.73
N ALA A 270 32.25 9.13 9.56
CA ALA A 270 33.39 10.02 9.30
C ALA A 270 33.40 11.23 10.25
N LYS A 271 32.25 11.91 10.40
CA LYS A 271 32.09 13.04 11.32
C LYS A 271 32.32 12.65 12.78
N GLU A 272 31.80 11.50 13.21
CA GLU A 272 32.00 10.97 14.56
C GLU A 272 33.49 10.67 14.82
N THR A 273 34.18 10.06 13.86
CA THR A 273 35.62 9.76 13.94
C THR A 273 36.43 11.06 14.00
N GLU A 274 36.11 12.06 13.20
CA GLU A 274 36.77 13.37 13.23
C GLU A 274 36.56 14.07 14.58
N ALA A 275 35.33 14.07 15.11
CA ALA A 275 35.04 14.64 16.43
C ALA A 275 35.77 13.89 17.54
N ALA A 276 35.80 12.57 17.49
CA ALA A 276 36.55 11.76 18.46
C ALA A 276 38.05 12.03 18.41
N SER A 277 38.63 12.19 17.22
CA SER A 277 40.07 12.50 17.09
C SER A 277 40.47 13.84 17.69
N ARG A 278 39.55 14.84 17.66
CA ARG A 278 39.79 16.16 18.27
C ARG A 278 39.65 16.14 19.80
N ASN A 279 38.86 15.25 20.35
CA ASN A 279 38.47 15.23 21.75
C ASN A 279 39.01 13.98 22.51
N ALA A 280 39.82 13.16 21.84
CA ALA A 280 40.31 11.92 22.44
C ALA A 280 41.25 12.18 23.59
N THR A 281 40.99 11.51 24.73
CA THR A 281 41.94 11.41 25.84
C THR A 281 42.91 10.28 25.55
N ALA A 282 44.20 10.50 25.76
CA ALA A 282 45.20 9.43 25.61
C ALA A 282 44.90 8.30 26.61
N PRO A 283 44.89 7.03 26.17
CA PRO A 283 44.72 5.90 27.10
C PRO A 283 45.89 5.82 28.08
N THR A 284 45.62 5.53 29.35
CA THR A 284 46.65 5.20 30.33
C THR A 284 47.03 3.75 30.10
N LEU A 285 48.28 3.49 29.69
CA LEU A 285 48.83 2.14 29.44
C LEU A 285 49.54 1.62 30.65
#